data_da3bc468a499841cf42693943f5372f1
#
_entry.id   da3bc468a499841cf42693943f5372f1
#
_cell.length_a   1.000
_cell.length_b   1.000
_cell.length_c   1.000
_cell.angle_alpha   90.00
_cell.angle_beta   90.00
_cell.angle_gamma   90.00
#
_symmetry.space_group_name_H-M   'P 1'
#
loop_
_entity.id
_entity.type
_entity.pdbx_description
1 polymer ?
#
loop_
_entity_poly.entity_id
_entity_poly.type
_entity_poly.pdbx_seq_one_letter_code
_entity_poly.pdbx_strand_id
1 'polypeptide(L)'
;MCIRDSFVSGAVEGGSTLFEVPYFGRKAYLTQSWQLYAEAAMPALERLYTMAPSFRAEKSRTRRHLTEFWHAEMEIAWASNTEVMEHGEGVVRHIARTLLDERSDELTSLERDLDLIAQYADSEYPRMRYDEAIEILQGKGVEVQWGQDLDYSKEKILTADFDVPHFLTHYPRVAKPFYHRPDPDDPKYVLCHDLLAPEGYGEIIGGGERTWSEGEILERIEEENTPMEAYEFYIDVRRFGGVPHGGFGLGVDRVCTWLAGAEHIREAIPFPRDSRRVTP
;
A
#
# COMPACT_ATOMS: atom_id res chain seq x y z
N MET A 1 4.70 4.30 -18.18
CA MET A 1 4.00 3.33 -19.05
C MET A 1 3.00 2.57 -18.19
N CYS A 2 1.77 2.34 -18.68
CA CYS A 2 0.76 1.57 -17.97
C CYS A 2 0.87 0.08 -18.37
N ILE A 3 1.11 -0.78 -17.40
CA ILE A 3 1.22 -2.23 -17.58
C ILE A 3 0.34 -2.87 -16.51
N ARG A 4 -0.27 -4.00 -16.81
CA ARG A 4 -1.02 -4.78 -15.82
C ARG A 4 -0.90 -6.28 -16.07
N ASP A 5 -0.99 -7.04 -14.99
CA ASP A 5 -1.07 -8.48 -14.93
C ASP A 5 -2.26 -8.88 -14.06
N SER A 6 -3.06 -9.81 -14.51
CA SER A 6 -4.21 -10.30 -13.74
C SER A 6 -3.97 -11.70 -13.20
N PHE A 7 -3.15 -12.50 -13.91
CA PHE A 7 -2.73 -13.83 -13.47
C PHE A 7 -1.27 -13.81 -13.09
N VAL A 8 -0.94 -14.34 -11.92
CA VAL A 8 0.41 -14.38 -11.37
C VAL A 8 0.76 -15.80 -10.93
N SER A 9 2.06 -16.07 -10.79
CA SER A 9 2.58 -17.36 -10.36
C SER A 9 2.84 -17.47 -8.85
N GLY A 10 2.85 -16.35 -8.13
CA GLY A 10 3.20 -16.28 -6.70
C GLY A 10 2.54 -15.13 -5.96
N ALA A 11 2.76 -15.08 -4.66
CA ALA A 11 2.20 -14.09 -3.77
C ALA A 11 3.11 -12.86 -3.65
N VAL A 12 2.51 -11.68 -3.49
CA VAL A 12 3.18 -10.45 -3.03
C VAL A 12 2.92 -10.27 -1.53
N GLU A 13 1.69 -10.47 -1.08
CA GLU A 13 1.17 -10.19 0.26
C GLU A 13 0.80 -11.48 1.02
N GLY A 14 1.70 -12.46 1.05
CA GLY A 14 1.47 -13.73 1.74
C GLY A 14 0.58 -14.73 0.98
N GLY A 15 1.01 -15.97 0.92
CA GLY A 15 0.38 -17.03 0.10
C GLY A 15 -1.03 -17.43 0.54
N SER A 16 -1.39 -17.22 1.82
CA SER A 16 -2.70 -17.59 2.38
C SER A 16 -3.86 -16.71 1.90
N THR A 17 -3.56 -15.57 1.28
CA THR A 17 -4.54 -14.60 0.78
C THR A 17 -4.67 -14.59 -0.73
N LEU A 18 -4.16 -15.62 -1.43
CA LEU A 18 -4.27 -15.79 -2.88
C LEU A 18 -5.60 -16.44 -3.26
N PHE A 19 -6.24 -15.91 -4.32
CA PHE A 19 -7.30 -16.63 -5.04
C PHE A 19 -6.66 -17.54 -6.09
N GLU A 20 -6.73 -18.85 -5.88
CA GLU A 20 -6.24 -19.84 -6.84
C GLU A 20 -7.20 -19.96 -8.05
N VAL A 21 -6.63 -19.99 -9.24
CA VAL A 21 -7.36 -20.18 -10.51
C VAL A 21 -6.80 -21.41 -11.23
N PRO A 22 -7.62 -22.40 -11.61
CA PRO A 22 -7.22 -23.47 -12.49
C PRO A 22 -6.78 -22.92 -13.86
N TYR A 23 -5.55 -23.19 -14.29
CA TYR A 23 -4.99 -22.63 -15.50
C TYR A 23 -4.35 -23.71 -16.38
N PHE A 24 -5.11 -24.29 -17.32
CA PHE A 24 -4.66 -25.33 -18.27
C PHE A 24 -3.83 -26.46 -17.63
N GLY A 25 -4.32 -27.03 -16.53
CA GLY A 25 -3.65 -28.11 -15.80
C GLY A 25 -2.52 -27.64 -14.86
N ARG A 26 -2.34 -26.33 -14.70
CA ARG A 26 -1.44 -25.68 -13.74
C ARG A 26 -2.25 -24.85 -12.76
N LYS A 27 -1.57 -24.31 -11.75
CA LYS A 27 -2.12 -23.30 -10.84
C LYS A 27 -1.67 -21.92 -11.28
N ALA A 28 -2.57 -20.97 -11.28
CA ALA A 28 -2.30 -19.55 -11.33
C ALA A 28 -3.09 -18.87 -10.21
N TYR A 29 -2.82 -17.62 -9.98
CA TYR A 29 -3.51 -16.85 -8.94
C TYR A 29 -3.97 -15.51 -9.48
N LEU A 30 -5.03 -14.95 -8.91
CA LEU A 30 -5.37 -13.56 -9.16
C LEU A 30 -4.37 -12.65 -8.44
N THR A 31 -3.95 -11.60 -9.10
CA THR A 31 -2.92 -10.69 -8.60
C THR A 31 -3.34 -9.98 -7.32
N GLN A 32 -2.45 -9.91 -6.34
CA GLN A 32 -2.63 -9.12 -5.10
C GLN A 32 -2.06 -7.70 -5.25
N SER A 33 -1.08 -7.55 -6.11
CA SER A 33 -0.37 -6.33 -6.48
C SER A 33 0.44 -6.62 -7.75
N TRP A 34 0.56 -5.65 -8.57
CA TRP A 34 1.34 -5.66 -9.79
C TRP A 34 2.88 -5.58 -9.54
N GLN A 35 3.29 -5.22 -8.34
CA GLN A 35 4.65 -4.83 -7.95
C GLN A 35 5.75 -5.73 -8.52
N LEU A 36 5.73 -7.04 -8.23
CA LEU A 36 6.86 -7.92 -8.58
C LEU A 36 7.09 -8.03 -10.10
N TYR A 37 6.03 -7.97 -10.89
CA TYR A 37 6.11 -7.97 -12.36
C TYR A 37 6.55 -6.61 -12.92
N ALA A 38 6.16 -5.53 -12.26
CA ALA A 38 6.65 -4.19 -12.58
C ALA A 38 8.15 -4.09 -12.35
N GLU A 39 8.64 -4.60 -11.23
CA GLU A 39 10.05 -4.61 -10.92
C GLU A 39 10.87 -5.41 -11.97
N ALA A 40 10.29 -6.45 -12.56
CA ALA A 40 10.93 -7.17 -13.66
C ALA A 40 11.03 -6.35 -14.96
N ALA A 41 10.11 -5.42 -15.19
CA ALA A 41 10.13 -4.53 -16.36
C ALA A 41 10.93 -3.23 -16.12
N MET A 42 11.24 -2.91 -14.87
CA MET A 42 11.88 -1.67 -14.43
C MET A 42 13.22 -1.37 -15.12
N PRO A 43 14.16 -2.33 -15.30
CA PRO A 43 15.44 -2.05 -15.94
C PRO A 43 15.33 -1.50 -17.36
N ALA A 44 14.19 -1.75 -18.03
CA ALA A 44 13.94 -1.28 -19.39
C ALA A 44 13.07 -0.02 -19.47
N LEU A 45 12.19 0.21 -18.51
CA LEU A 45 11.12 1.19 -18.61
C LEU A 45 11.18 2.30 -17.55
N GLU A 46 11.99 2.15 -16.52
CA GLU A 46 12.33 3.09 -15.45
C GLU A 46 11.16 3.69 -14.64
N ARG A 47 10.05 4.04 -15.28
CA ARG A 47 8.86 4.65 -14.64
C ARG A 47 7.61 3.95 -15.11
N LEU A 48 6.99 3.24 -14.20
CA LEU A 48 5.85 2.39 -14.47
C LEU A 48 4.69 2.73 -13.55
N TYR A 49 3.47 2.58 -14.06
CA TYR A 49 2.27 2.63 -13.23
C TYR A 49 1.20 1.70 -13.78
N THR A 50 0.27 1.36 -12.91
CA THR A 50 -0.97 0.67 -13.29
C THR A 50 -2.16 1.27 -12.54
N MET A 51 -3.34 1.08 -13.12
CA MET A 51 -4.62 1.26 -12.44
C MET A 51 -5.47 0.04 -12.79
N ALA A 52 -5.53 -0.92 -11.89
CA ALA A 52 -6.11 -2.23 -12.15
C ALA A 52 -6.74 -2.82 -10.87
N PRO A 53 -7.66 -3.78 -11.00
CA PRO A 53 -8.13 -4.53 -9.84
C PRO A 53 -7.01 -5.39 -9.26
N SER A 54 -6.97 -5.43 -7.91
CA SER A 54 -6.20 -6.37 -7.12
C SER A 54 -7.14 -7.24 -6.29
N PHE A 55 -6.68 -8.44 -5.95
CA PHE A 55 -7.51 -9.47 -5.33
C PHE A 55 -6.82 -10.04 -4.09
N ARG A 56 -7.50 -9.99 -2.95
CA ARG A 56 -6.99 -10.57 -1.70
C ARG A 56 -8.06 -11.44 -1.04
N ALA A 57 -7.79 -12.73 -0.88
CA ALA A 57 -8.70 -13.69 -0.25
C ALA A 57 -8.71 -13.56 1.28
N GLU A 58 -8.69 -12.34 1.77
CA GLU A 58 -8.67 -12.04 3.19
C GLU A 58 -10.04 -12.32 3.82
N LYS A 59 -10.02 -12.98 4.98
CA LYS A 59 -11.23 -13.21 5.78
C LYS A 59 -11.55 -12.05 6.71
N SER A 60 -10.83 -10.94 6.59
CA SER A 60 -11.01 -9.73 7.39
C SER A 60 -12.41 -9.15 7.22
N ARG A 61 -12.99 -8.66 8.32
CA ARG A 61 -14.33 -8.06 8.36
C ARG A 61 -14.30 -6.61 8.82
N THR A 62 -13.23 -5.91 8.49
CA THR A 62 -13.12 -4.50 8.82
C THR A 62 -13.91 -3.65 7.85
N ARG A 63 -14.11 -2.38 8.17
CA ARG A 63 -14.82 -1.41 7.33
C ARG A 63 -14.01 -0.98 6.10
N ARG A 64 -12.73 -1.39 5.96
CA ARG A 64 -11.80 -0.95 4.91
C ARG A 64 -11.29 -2.08 3.99
N HIS A 65 -11.81 -3.32 4.10
CA HIS A 65 -11.33 -4.44 3.30
C HIS A 65 -12.39 -4.96 2.34
N LEU A 66 -11.98 -5.12 1.09
CA LEU A 66 -12.68 -5.82 0.02
C LEU A 66 -11.78 -6.96 -0.49
N THR A 67 -12.36 -7.99 -1.09
CA THR A 67 -11.61 -9.08 -1.72
C THR A 67 -11.22 -8.77 -3.16
N GLU A 68 -11.86 -7.80 -3.78
CA GLU A 68 -11.54 -7.18 -5.06
C GLU A 68 -11.62 -5.67 -4.89
N PHE A 69 -10.57 -4.95 -5.23
CA PHE A 69 -10.48 -3.51 -5.07
C PHE A 69 -9.63 -2.87 -6.18
N TRP A 70 -9.85 -1.58 -6.45
CA TRP A 70 -9.03 -0.84 -7.40
C TRP A 70 -7.72 -0.39 -6.77
N HIS A 71 -6.63 -0.68 -7.46
CA HIS A 71 -5.27 -0.37 -7.01
C HIS A 71 -4.59 0.52 -8.06
N ALA A 72 -4.13 1.69 -7.63
CA ALA A 72 -3.25 2.55 -8.40
C ALA A 72 -1.83 2.35 -7.87
N GLU A 73 -0.94 1.80 -8.69
CA GLU A 73 0.41 1.42 -8.26
C GLU A 73 1.45 2.09 -9.15
N MET A 74 2.60 2.41 -8.57
CA MET A 74 3.72 3.05 -9.24
C MET A 74 5.03 2.42 -8.77
N GLU A 75 5.95 2.18 -9.73
CA GLU A 75 7.34 1.80 -9.44
C GLU A 75 8.29 2.70 -10.26
N ILE A 76 9.34 3.22 -9.62
CA ILE A 76 10.28 4.18 -10.21
C ILE A 76 11.71 3.74 -9.92
N ALA A 77 12.52 3.61 -11.00
CA ALA A 77 13.95 3.41 -10.89
C ALA A 77 14.65 4.65 -10.32
N TRP A 78 15.69 4.43 -9.52
CA TRP A 78 16.57 5.43 -8.91
C TRP A 78 15.88 6.32 -7.86
N ALA A 79 14.67 5.98 -7.44
CA ALA A 79 13.93 6.72 -6.42
C ALA A 79 14.22 6.19 -5.01
N SER A 80 14.51 7.10 -4.10
CA SER A 80 14.58 6.87 -2.67
C SER A 80 13.18 6.79 -2.05
N ASN A 81 13.08 6.27 -0.82
CA ASN A 81 11.81 6.26 -0.07
C ASN A 81 11.22 7.68 0.07
N THR A 82 12.06 8.71 0.23
CA THR A 82 11.63 10.11 0.29
C THR A 82 10.95 10.56 -1.00
N GLU A 83 11.56 10.28 -2.16
CA GLU A 83 11.00 10.63 -3.46
C GLU A 83 9.71 9.85 -3.75
N VAL A 84 9.63 8.59 -3.33
CA VAL A 84 8.39 7.80 -3.44
C VAL A 84 7.27 8.42 -2.60
N MET A 85 7.54 8.86 -1.37
CA MET A 85 6.57 9.58 -0.54
C MET A 85 6.13 10.91 -1.19
N GLU A 86 7.05 11.69 -1.76
CA GLU A 86 6.71 12.94 -2.45
C GLU A 86 5.78 12.71 -3.64
N HIS A 87 5.98 11.63 -4.39
CA HIS A 87 5.05 11.25 -5.46
C HIS A 87 3.68 10.84 -4.92
N GLY A 88 3.62 10.03 -3.85
CA GLY A 88 2.38 9.62 -3.20
C GLY A 88 1.59 10.83 -2.66
N GLU A 89 2.27 11.73 -1.97
CA GLU A 89 1.71 13.00 -1.49
C GLU A 89 1.16 13.83 -2.65
N GLY A 90 1.96 14.00 -3.71
CA GLY A 90 1.55 14.75 -4.91
C GLY A 90 0.29 14.19 -5.56
N VAL A 91 0.15 12.87 -5.65
CA VAL A 91 -1.05 12.22 -6.19
C VAL A 91 -2.27 12.49 -5.31
N VAL A 92 -2.17 12.32 -4.00
CA VAL A 92 -3.31 12.53 -3.08
C VAL A 92 -3.74 13.99 -3.05
N ARG A 93 -2.79 14.93 -2.99
CA ARG A 93 -3.06 16.37 -3.06
C ARG A 93 -3.71 16.77 -4.38
N HIS A 94 -3.26 16.19 -5.50
CA HIS A 94 -3.88 16.43 -6.82
C HIS A 94 -5.32 15.91 -6.86
N ILE A 95 -5.60 14.73 -6.31
CA ILE A 95 -6.97 14.20 -6.22
C ILE A 95 -7.85 15.14 -5.41
N ALA A 96 -7.42 15.54 -4.21
CA ALA A 96 -8.19 16.47 -3.37
C ALA A 96 -8.46 17.81 -4.08
N ARG A 97 -7.45 18.38 -4.74
CA ARG A 97 -7.60 19.61 -5.53
C ARG A 97 -8.61 19.45 -6.67
N THR A 98 -8.47 18.38 -7.46
CA THR A 98 -9.38 18.11 -8.59
C THR A 98 -10.83 17.93 -8.14
N LEU A 99 -11.04 17.28 -6.98
CA LEU A 99 -12.38 17.14 -6.41
C LEU A 99 -12.99 18.50 -6.00
N LEU A 100 -12.19 19.40 -5.41
CA LEU A 100 -12.65 20.74 -5.10
C LEU A 100 -13.00 21.55 -6.36
N ASP A 101 -12.17 21.46 -7.38
CA ASP A 101 -12.34 22.26 -8.60
C ASP A 101 -13.48 21.76 -9.49
N GLU A 102 -13.71 20.44 -9.52
CA GLU A 102 -14.62 19.80 -10.50
C GLU A 102 -15.84 19.12 -9.85
N ARG A 103 -15.85 18.83 -8.54
CA ARG A 103 -16.85 18.03 -7.85
C ARG A 103 -17.29 18.60 -6.48
N SER A 104 -17.18 19.90 -6.30
CA SER A 104 -17.56 20.57 -5.06
C SER A 104 -19.04 20.41 -4.73
N ASP A 105 -19.93 20.36 -5.74
CA ASP A 105 -21.36 20.16 -5.55
C ASP A 105 -21.65 18.74 -5.03
N GLU A 106 -20.97 17.72 -5.57
CA GLU A 106 -21.09 16.34 -5.12
C GLU A 106 -20.55 16.18 -3.68
N LEU A 107 -19.38 16.79 -3.36
CA LEU A 107 -18.86 16.79 -2.00
C LEU A 107 -19.82 17.45 -1.01
N THR A 108 -20.41 18.59 -1.39
CA THR A 108 -21.43 19.28 -0.57
C THR A 108 -22.68 18.40 -0.37
N SER A 109 -23.11 17.68 -1.42
CA SER A 109 -24.25 16.75 -1.34
C SER A 109 -23.96 15.56 -0.41
N LEU A 110 -22.69 15.18 -0.25
CA LEU A 110 -22.20 14.18 0.69
C LEU A 110 -21.91 14.77 2.09
N GLU A 111 -22.28 16.03 2.33
CA GLU A 111 -22.06 16.75 3.59
C GLU A 111 -20.57 16.86 3.98
N ARG A 112 -19.65 16.83 2.98
CA ARG A 112 -18.22 17.02 3.25
C ARG A 112 -17.88 18.49 3.47
N ASP A 113 -17.00 18.72 4.44
CA ASP A 113 -16.40 20.01 4.68
C ASP A 113 -15.35 20.33 3.61
N LEU A 114 -15.66 21.32 2.73
CA LEU A 114 -14.78 21.71 1.65
C LEU A 114 -13.48 22.37 2.13
N ASP A 115 -13.51 23.08 3.26
CA ASP A 115 -12.31 23.70 3.85
C ASP A 115 -11.34 22.61 4.34
N LEU A 116 -11.85 21.51 4.87
CA LEU A 116 -11.05 20.36 5.27
C LEU A 116 -10.41 19.67 4.05
N ILE A 117 -11.16 19.49 2.96
CA ILE A 117 -10.60 18.94 1.71
C ILE A 117 -9.54 19.91 1.12
N ALA A 118 -9.75 21.22 1.21
CA ALA A 118 -8.78 22.22 0.79
C ALA A 118 -7.49 22.12 1.63
N GLN A 119 -7.60 21.89 2.92
CA GLN A 119 -6.46 21.66 3.81
C GLN A 119 -5.65 20.44 3.36
N TYR A 120 -6.32 19.33 2.99
CA TYR A 120 -5.62 18.14 2.45
C TYR A 120 -4.90 18.43 1.12
N ALA A 121 -5.48 19.26 0.26
CA ALA A 121 -4.88 19.63 -1.01
C ALA A 121 -3.66 20.58 -0.87
N ASP A 122 -3.63 21.42 0.17
CA ASP A 122 -2.64 22.50 0.30
C ASP A 122 -1.51 22.23 1.28
N SER A 123 -1.72 21.34 2.26
CA SER A 123 -0.74 21.05 3.30
C SER A 123 0.35 20.09 2.81
N GLU A 124 1.55 20.23 3.39
CA GLU A 124 2.54 19.17 3.39
C GLU A 124 2.15 18.09 4.39
N TYR A 125 2.41 16.82 4.04
CA TYR A 125 2.06 15.72 4.92
C TYR A 125 3.21 15.39 5.86
N PRO A 126 3.00 15.47 7.20
CA PRO A 126 4.01 15.16 8.18
C PRO A 126 4.54 13.72 8.05
N ARG A 127 5.79 13.51 8.47
CA ARG A 127 6.47 12.22 8.47
C ARG A 127 6.76 11.82 9.91
N MET A 128 6.12 10.75 10.36
CA MET A 128 6.26 10.17 11.70
C MET A 128 7.02 8.84 11.59
N ARG A 129 7.90 8.56 12.53
CA ARG A 129 8.52 7.23 12.62
C ARG A 129 7.59 6.24 13.34
N TYR A 130 7.73 4.98 13.01
CA TYR A 130 6.98 3.90 13.66
C TYR A 130 7.12 3.92 15.19
N ASP A 131 8.31 4.20 15.73
CA ASP A 131 8.55 4.25 17.18
C ASP A 131 7.68 5.34 17.84
N GLU A 132 7.57 6.52 17.23
CA GLU A 132 6.73 7.62 17.72
C GLU A 132 5.24 7.21 17.74
N ALA A 133 4.79 6.50 16.70
CA ALA A 133 3.42 5.99 16.65
C ALA A 133 3.13 4.97 17.76
N ILE A 134 4.09 4.09 18.07
CA ILE A 134 3.99 3.15 19.18
C ILE A 134 3.87 3.91 20.52
N GLU A 135 4.71 4.93 20.75
CA GLU A 135 4.66 5.76 21.97
C GLU A 135 3.31 6.48 22.12
N ILE A 136 2.77 7.05 21.03
CA ILE A 136 1.45 7.70 21.02
C ILE A 136 0.35 6.70 21.39
N LEU A 137 0.35 5.51 20.76
CA LEU A 137 -0.66 4.48 21.03
C LEU A 137 -0.59 3.98 22.47
N GLN A 138 0.61 3.72 22.99
CA GLN A 138 0.81 3.34 24.39
C GLN A 138 0.36 4.44 25.35
N GLY A 139 0.66 5.71 25.03
CA GLY A 139 0.18 6.87 25.79
C GLY A 139 -1.35 6.99 25.83
N LYS A 140 -2.04 6.50 24.80
CA LYS A 140 -3.51 6.40 24.75
C LYS A 140 -4.05 5.11 25.42
N GLY A 141 -3.19 4.31 26.04
CA GLY A 141 -3.58 3.06 26.72
C GLY A 141 -3.85 1.89 25.78
N VAL A 142 -3.39 1.94 24.52
CA VAL A 142 -3.51 0.86 23.57
C VAL A 142 -2.40 -0.17 23.83
N GLU A 143 -2.77 -1.44 23.94
CA GLU A 143 -1.80 -2.54 24.05
C GLU A 143 -1.17 -2.78 22.66
N VAL A 144 0.08 -2.37 22.50
CA VAL A 144 0.87 -2.57 21.30
C VAL A 144 2.33 -2.81 21.67
N GLN A 145 2.97 -3.76 21.00
CA GLN A 145 4.39 -4.08 21.17
C GLN A 145 5.18 -3.66 19.95
N TRP A 146 6.40 -3.23 20.18
CA TRP A 146 7.34 -2.94 19.08
C TRP A 146 7.56 -4.20 18.23
N GLY A 147 7.63 -4.05 16.92
CA GLY A 147 7.79 -5.16 15.99
C GLY A 147 6.49 -5.73 15.43
N GLN A 148 5.33 -5.25 15.89
CA GLN A 148 4.03 -5.62 15.34
C GLN A 148 3.62 -4.66 14.22
N ASP A 149 2.99 -5.18 13.15
CA ASP A 149 2.31 -4.30 12.20
C ASP A 149 1.07 -3.67 12.86
N LEU A 150 0.72 -2.46 12.42
CA LEU A 150 -0.44 -1.75 12.95
C LEU A 150 -1.71 -2.24 12.23
N ASP A 151 -2.58 -2.89 12.97
CA ASP A 151 -3.90 -3.25 12.46
C ASP A 151 -4.83 -2.02 12.37
N TYR A 152 -5.95 -2.19 11.65
CA TYR A 152 -6.94 -1.12 11.45
C TYR A 152 -7.42 -0.45 12.75
N SER A 153 -7.53 -1.18 13.83
CA SER A 153 -8.01 -0.61 15.11
C SER A 153 -7.01 0.36 15.71
N LYS A 154 -5.72 0.05 15.61
CA LYS A 154 -4.61 0.89 16.06
C LYS A 154 -4.44 2.11 15.16
N GLU A 155 -4.46 1.91 13.84
CA GLU A 155 -4.40 3.03 12.90
C GLU A 155 -5.58 4.00 13.09
N LYS A 156 -6.80 3.50 13.30
CA LYS A 156 -7.97 4.34 13.56
C LYS A 156 -7.78 5.21 14.79
N ILE A 157 -7.20 4.66 15.88
CA ILE A 157 -6.92 5.44 17.10
C ILE A 157 -5.80 6.45 16.86
N LEU A 158 -4.76 6.07 16.11
CA LEU A 158 -3.64 6.95 15.79
C LEU A 158 -4.10 8.14 14.95
N THR A 159 -4.88 7.89 13.90
CA THR A 159 -5.28 8.89 12.90
C THR A 159 -6.49 9.73 13.29
N ALA A 160 -7.16 9.42 14.41
CA ALA A 160 -8.33 10.16 14.86
C ALA A 160 -8.02 11.64 15.17
N ASP A 161 -6.79 11.92 15.60
CA ASP A 161 -6.35 13.27 15.98
C ASP A 161 -5.47 13.93 14.88
N PHE A 162 -5.38 13.34 13.70
CA PHE A 162 -4.64 13.93 12.59
C PHE A 162 -5.48 15.00 11.87
N ASP A 163 -4.89 16.16 11.67
CA ASP A 163 -5.51 17.26 10.90
C ASP A 163 -5.34 17.06 9.37
N VAL A 164 -4.29 16.35 8.96
CA VAL A 164 -3.94 16.06 7.55
C VAL A 164 -3.39 14.63 7.44
N PRO A 165 -3.27 14.05 6.23
CA PRO A 165 -2.61 12.76 6.09
C PRO A 165 -1.17 12.77 6.62
N HIS A 166 -0.72 11.67 7.22
CA HIS A 166 0.63 11.49 7.77
C HIS A 166 1.30 10.27 7.19
N PHE A 167 2.56 10.42 6.80
CA PHE A 167 3.40 9.26 6.51
C PHE A 167 3.90 8.63 7.81
N LEU A 168 3.72 7.32 7.91
CA LEU A 168 4.35 6.50 8.94
C LEU A 168 5.49 5.73 8.30
N THR A 169 6.71 5.88 8.84
CA THR A 169 7.94 5.44 8.20
C THR A 169 8.78 4.55 9.10
N HIS A 170 9.78 3.86 8.53
CA HIS A 170 10.76 3.06 9.27
C HIS A 170 10.11 2.01 10.16
N TYR A 171 9.28 1.18 9.55
CA TYR A 171 8.74 0.01 10.25
C TYR A 171 9.84 -1.00 10.60
N PRO A 172 9.66 -1.77 11.68
CA PRO A 172 10.54 -2.88 11.98
C PRO A 172 10.63 -3.87 10.82
N ARG A 173 11.84 -4.33 10.51
CA ARG A 173 12.12 -5.33 9.45
C ARG A 173 11.23 -6.57 9.57
N VAL A 174 10.95 -7.00 10.78
CA VAL A 174 10.12 -8.19 11.08
C VAL A 174 8.63 -7.99 10.80
N ALA A 175 8.17 -6.74 10.64
CA ALA A 175 6.77 -6.39 10.42
C ALA A 175 6.42 -6.17 8.95
N LYS A 176 7.40 -6.07 8.06
CA LYS A 176 7.19 -5.76 6.63
C LYS A 176 7.79 -6.83 5.71
N PRO A 177 7.17 -7.07 4.53
CA PRO A 177 7.57 -8.13 3.61
C PRO A 177 9.00 -8.02 3.09
N PHE A 178 9.52 -9.15 2.61
CA PHE A 178 10.89 -9.38 2.17
C PHE A 178 11.41 -8.41 1.10
N TYR A 179 10.55 -7.81 0.32
CA TYR A 179 10.93 -6.91 -0.77
C TYR A 179 11.28 -5.47 -0.31
N HIS A 180 11.01 -5.10 0.94
CA HIS A 180 11.42 -3.81 1.48
C HIS A 180 12.89 -3.79 1.85
N ARG A 181 13.59 -2.76 1.39
CA ARG A 181 15.02 -2.59 1.65
C ARG A 181 15.30 -2.31 3.12
N PRO A 182 16.22 -3.04 3.78
CA PRO A 182 16.69 -2.68 5.10
C PRO A 182 17.32 -1.29 5.11
N ASP A 183 17.11 -0.53 6.19
CA ASP A 183 17.79 0.75 6.40
C ASP A 183 19.29 0.50 6.59
N PRO A 184 20.18 1.09 5.75
CA PRO A 184 21.61 0.87 5.86
C PRO A 184 22.20 1.44 7.15
N ASP A 185 21.56 2.42 7.78
CA ASP A 185 22.02 3.03 9.04
C ASP A 185 21.54 2.26 10.27
N ASP A 186 20.37 1.61 10.21
CA ASP A 186 19.84 0.75 11.26
C ASP A 186 19.02 -0.41 10.68
N PRO A 187 19.65 -1.55 10.36
CA PRO A 187 19.03 -2.67 9.66
C PRO A 187 17.87 -3.37 10.39
N LYS A 188 17.55 -2.97 11.62
CA LYS A 188 16.32 -3.43 12.31
C LYS A 188 15.05 -2.81 11.73
N TYR A 189 15.17 -1.73 10.94
CA TYR A 189 14.10 -1.08 10.20
C TYR A 189 14.21 -1.36 8.70
N VAL A 190 13.13 -1.04 7.98
CA VAL A 190 13.10 -1.01 6.51
C VAL A 190 12.72 0.38 6.02
N LEU A 191 13.23 0.76 4.85
CA LEU A 191 12.93 2.02 4.17
C LEU A 191 11.55 1.93 3.47
N CYS A 192 10.51 1.90 4.28
CA CYS A 192 9.12 1.85 3.82
C CYS A 192 8.28 2.94 4.47
N HIS A 193 7.09 3.11 3.95
CA HIS A 193 6.09 4.03 4.48
C HIS A 193 4.68 3.54 4.22
N ASP A 194 3.76 3.92 5.11
CA ASP A 194 2.34 3.94 4.86
C ASP A 194 1.86 5.39 4.94
N LEU A 195 0.98 5.83 4.03
CA LEU A 195 0.28 7.11 4.16
C LEU A 195 -1.07 6.86 4.82
N LEU A 196 -1.24 7.45 5.99
CA LEU A 196 -2.43 7.31 6.81
C LEU A 196 -3.34 8.52 6.63
N ALA A 197 -4.57 8.30 6.19
CA ALA A 197 -5.60 9.34 6.11
C ALA A 197 -6.15 9.67 7.50
N PRO A 198 -6.44 10.96 7.78
CA PRO A 198 -7.01 11.42 9.05
C PRO A 198 -8.45 10.92 9.27
N GLU A 199 -9.12 11.46 10.28
CA GLU A 199 -10.51 11.14 10.63
C GLU A 199 -10.74 9.66 10.99
N GLY A 200 -9.68 8.89 11.29
CA GLY A 200 -9.78 7.47 11.63
C GLY A 200 -9.88 6.52 10.42
N TYR A 201 -9.60 7.00 9.21
CA TYR A 201 -9.63 6.15 8.00
C TYR A 201 -8.41 5.22 7.89
N GLY A 202 -7.22 5.67 8.36
CA GLY A 202 -6.00 4.85 8.35
C GLY A 202 -5.34 4.75 6.99
N GLU A 203 -4.62 3.67 6.73
CA GLU A 203 -3.78 3.50 5.55
C GLU A 203 -4.53 3.60 4.22
N ILE A 204 -4.05 4.48 3.33
CA ILE A 204 -4.50 4.65 1.95
C ILE A 204 -3.40 4.36 0.92
N ILE A 205 -2.13 4.48 1.29
CA ILE A 205 -0.96 4.11 0.50
C ILE A 205 -0.03 3.26 1.35
N GLY A 206 0.54 2.21 0.76
CA GLY A 206 1.70 1.49 1.28
C GLY A 206 2.81 1.48 0.25
N GLY A 207 4.06 1.75 0.65
CA GLY A 207 5.18 1.85 -0.27
C GLY A 207 6.56 1.81 0.38
N GLY A 208 7.59 2.01 -0.44
CA GLY A 208 8.97 2.06 0.05
C GLY A 208 10.03 1.79 -1.01
N GLU A 209 11.28 1.83 -0.58
CA GLU A 209 12.39 1.31 -1.37
C GLU A 209 12.36 -0.20 -1.43
N ARG A 210 12.74 -0.74 -2.58
CA ARG A 210 12.81 -2.17 -2.82
C ARG A 210 14.22 -2.70 -2.64
N THR A 211 14.32 -3.91 -2.13
CA THR A 211 15.59 -4.63 -2.08
C THR A 211 16.04 -4.97 -3.50
N TRP A 212 17.11 -4.36 -3.98
CA TRP A 212 17.64 -4.50 -5.33
C TRP A 212 18.92 -5.35 -5.41
N SER A 213 19.50 -5.71 -4.27
CA SER A 213 20.66 -6.60 -4.15
C SER A 213 20.21 -8.06 -4.12
N GLU A 214 20.86 -8.94 -4.93
CA GLU A 214 20.59 -10.38 -4.94
C GLU A 214 20.86 -10.99 -3.55
N GLY A 215 21.95 -10.62 -2.88
CA GLY A 215 22.29 -11.16 -1.57
C GLY A 215 21.27 -10.81 -0.50
N GLU A 216 20.85 -9.54 -0.44
CA GLU A 216 19.82 -9.08 0.52
C GLU A 216 18.46 -9.74 0.28
N ILE A 217 18.03 -9.90 -0.99
CA ILE A 217 16.73 -10.52 -1.27
C ILE A 217 16.70 -12.00 -0.89
N LEU A 218 17.81 -12.73 -1.12
CA LEU A 218 17.94 -14.13 -0.72
C LEU A 218 17.88 -14.29 0.80
N GLU A 219 18.60 -13.45 1.55
CA GLU A 219 18.56 -13.42 3.01
C GLU A 219 17.14 -13.20 3.51
N ARG A 220 16.41 -12.20 2.95
CA ARG A 220 15.05 -11.88 3.33
C ARG A 220 14.05 -13.00 3.05
N ILE A 221 14.16 -13.65 1.88
CA ILE A 221 13.31 -14.81 1.51
C ILE A 221 13.55 -15.98 2.46
N GLU A 222 14.81 -16.22 2.87
CA GLU A 222 15.16 -17.27 3.81
C GLU A 222 14.60 -16.97 5.21
N GLU A 223 14.73 -15.73 5.71
CA GLU A 223 14.17 -15.29 7.01
C GLU A 223 12.66 -15.52 7.10
N GLU A 224 11.92 -15.24 6.03
CA GLU A 224 10.47 -15.41 5.99
C GLU A 224 10.02 -16.84 5.67
N ASN A 225 10.96 -17.79 5.46
CA ASN A 225 10.67 -19.15 5.03
C ASN A 225 9.76 -19.20 3.77
N THR A 226 9.95 -18.25 2.87
CA THR A 226 9.15 -18.12 1.65
C THR A 226 9.61 -19.14 0.60
N PRO A 227 8.70 -19.86 -0.11
CA PRO A 227 9.08 -20.81 -1.15
C PRO A 227 9.80 -20.13 -2.31
N MET A 228 11.10 -20.38 -2.45
CA MET A 228 11.97 -19.71 -3.43
C MET A 228 11.53 -19.92 -4.88
N GLU A 229 11.00 -21.11 -5.21
CA GLU A 229 10.59 -21.48 -6.57
C GLU A 229 9.59 -20.49 -7.19
N ALA A 230 8.70 -19.92 -6.39
CA ALA A 230 7.73 -18.94 -6.87
C ALA A 230 8.35 -17.57 -7.22
N TYR A 231 9.57 -17.30 -6.76
CA TYR A 231 10.26 -16.02 -6.88
C TYR A 231 11.56 -16.08 -7.70
N GLU A 232 11.85 -17.19 -8.39
CA GLU A 232 13.05 -17.30 -9.21
C GLU A 232 13.20 -16.16 -10.21
N PHE A 233 12.12 -15.79 -10.93
CA PHE A 233 12.13 -14.67 -11.87
C PHE A 233 12.46 -13.33 -11.19
N TYR A 234 11.99 -13.14 -9.95
CA TYR A 234 12.20 -11.93 -9.16
C TYR A 234 13.65 -11.82 -8.65
N ILE A 235 14.27 -12.97 -8.31
CA ILE A 235 15.69 -13.08 -7.97
C ILE A 235 16.55 -12.82 -9.21
N ASP A 236 16.18 -13.40 -10.37
CA ASP A 236 16.88 -13.21 -11.63
C ASP A 236 16.95 -11.73 -12.07
N VAL A 237 15.91 -10.93 -11.80
CA VAL A 237 15.97 -9.47 -12.03
C VAL A 237 17.15 -8.84 -11.29
N ARG A 238 17.40 -9.25 -10.03
CA ARG A 238 18.52 -8.74 -9.24
C ARG A 238 19.86 -9.24 -9.75
N ARG A 239 19.90 -10.50 -10.15
CA ARG A 239 21.11 -11.15 -10.70
C ARG A 239 21.57 -10.54 -12.02
N PHE A 240 20.63 -10.20 -12.90
CA PHE A 240 20.94 -9.76 -14.27
C PHE A 240 20.85 -8.25 -14.47
N GLY A 241 20.42 -7.46 -13.53
CA GLY A 241 20.39 -6.02 -13.71
C GLY A 241 19.49 -5.24 -12.76
N GLY A 242 19.41 -5.64 -11.50
CA GLY A 242 18.70 -4.87 -10.47
C GLY A 242 19.26 -3.45 -10.33
N VAL A 243 18.38 -2.47 -10.21
CA VAL A 243 18.71 -1.08 -9.95
C VAL A 243 18.02 -0.62 -8.67
N PRO A 244 18.57 0.35 -7.93
CA PRO A 244 17.85 1.01 -6.86
C PRO A 244 16.51 1.52 -7.35
N HIS A 245 15.43 1.22 -6.65
CA HIS A 245 14.09 1.64 -7.03
C HIS A 245 13.15 1.63 -5.83
N GLY A 246 11.99 2.24 -6.01
CA GLY A 246 10.92 2.26 -5.04
C GLY A 246 9.57 2.49 -5.69
N GLY A 247 8.53 2.25 -4.93
CA GLY A 247 7.18 2.41 -5.42
C GLY A 247 6.15 2.34 -4.30
N PHE A 248 4.91 2.54 -4.69
CA PHE A 248 3.77 2.46 -3.78
C PHE A 248 2.52 1.89 -4.46
N GLY A 249 1.61 1.38 -3.62
CA GLY A 249 0.25 1.06 -4.00
C GLY A 249 -0.75 1.93 -3.25
N LEU A 250 -1.67 2.56 -3.99
CA LEU A 250 -2.76 3.38 -3.47
C LEU A 250 -4.07 2.63 -3.64
N GLY A 251 -4.77 2.40 -2.53
CA GLY A 251 -6.12 1.82 -2.54
C GLY A 251 -7.15 2.87 -2.96
N VAL A 252 -7.60 2.81 -4.22
CA VAL A 252 -8.55 3.80 -4.78
C VAL A 252 -9.85 3.84 -3.98
N ASP A 253 -10.40 2.67 -3.65
CA ASP A 253 -11.64 2.58 -2.87
C ASP A 253 -11.48 3.15 -1.45
N ARG A 254 -10.29 3.04 -0.84
CA ARG A 254 -9.98 3.67 0.46
C ARG A 254 -9.93 5.18 0.36
N VAL A 255 -9.29 5.72 -0.69
CA VAL A 255 -9.25 7.17 -0.94
C VAL A 255 -10.65 7.71 -1.22
N CYS A 256 -11.45 7.02 -2.04
CA CYS A 256 -12.84 7.39 -2.27
C CYS A 256 -13.66 7.37 -0.98
N THR A 257 -13.51 6.33 -0.14
CA THR A 257 -14.20 6.22 1.15
C THR A 257 -13.88 7.41 2.05
N TRP A 258 -12.60 7.75 2.17
CA TRP A 258 -12.13 8.86 2.99
C TRP A 258 -12.60 10.22 2.47
N LEU A 259 -12.33 10.55 1.21
CA LEU A 259 -12.67 11.86 0.65
C LEU A 259 -14.17 12.08 0.54
N ALA A 260 -14.96 11.03 0.33
CA ALA A 260 -16.42 11.08 0.37
C ALA A 260 -17.02 11.11 1.79
N GLY A 261 -16.23 10.87 2.83
CA GLY A 261 -16.72 10.79 4.21
C GLY A 261 -17.58 9.55 4.50
N ALA A 262 -17.45 8.49 3.70
CA ALA A 262 -18.25 7.28 3.85
C ALA A 262 -17.81 6.46 5.07
N GLU A 263 -18.75 5.86 5.79
CA GLU A 263 -18.45 5.06 6.97
C GLU A 263 -17.86 3.68 6.65
N HIS A 264 -18.13 3.18 5.46
CA HIS A 264 -17.75 1.83 5.07
C HIS A 264 -17.33 1.78 3.59
N ILE A 265 -16.22 1.12 3.28
CA ILE A 265 -15.67 0.98 1.92
C ILE A 265 -16.68 0.42 0.89
N ARG A 266 -17.70 -0.32 1.33
CA ARG A 266 -18.78 -0.79 0.46
C ARG A 266 -19.63 0.32 -0.14
N GLU A 267 -19.59 1.52 0.41
CA GLU A 267 -20.30 2.70 -0.08
C GLU A 267 -19.53 3.39 -1.21
N ALA A 268 -18.22 3.15 -1.28
CA ALA A 268 -17.34 3.72 -2.30
C ALA A 268 -17.33 2.95 -3.63
N ILE A 269 -17.95 1.77 -3.69
CA ILE A 269 -17.94 0.90 -4.88
C ILE A 269 -19.34 0.33 -5.17
N PRO A 270 -19.84 0.37 -6.42
CA PRO A 270 -21.18 -0.10 -6.77
C PRO A 270 -21.43 -1.58 -6.50
N PHE A 271 -20.42 -2.43 -6.69
CA PHE A 271 -20.54 -3.89 -6.55
C PHE A 271 -19.44 -4.42 -5.61
N PRO A 272 -19.52 -4.17 -4.29
CA PRO A 272 -18.50 -4.60 -3.35
C PRO A 272 -18.42 -6.11 -3.23
N ARG A 273 -17.22 -6.64 -3.27
CA ARG A 273 -16.89 -8.05 -3.05
C ARG A 273 -16.15 -8.20 -1.73
N ASP A 274 -16.60 -9.10 -0.88
CA ASP A 274 -15.97 -9.43 0.39
C ASP A 274 -16.06 -10.93 0.68
N SER A 275 -15.59 -11.38 1.82
CA SER A 275 -15.59 -12.80 2.20
C SER A 275 -16.99 -13.47 2.24
N ARG A 276 -18.09 -12.70 2.10
CA ARG A 276 -19.47 -13.19 2.14
C ARG A 276 -20.29 -12.83 0.92
N ARG A 277 -19.89 -11.79 0.20
CA ARG A 277 -20.64 -11.24 -0.92
C ARG A 277 -19.84 -11.35 -2.21
N VAL A 278 -20.38 -12.10 -3.18
CA VAL A 278 -19.85 -12.24 -4.54
C VAL A 278 -20.87 -11.80 -5.60
N THR A 279 -22.14 -11.76 -5.24
CA THR A 279 -23.22 -11.28 -6.11
C THR A 279 -23.51 -9.80 -5.86
N PRO A 280 -24.04 -9.08 -6.85
CA PRO A 280 -24.51 -7.70 -6.71
C PRO A 280 -25.50 -7.50 -5.57
#